data_beb3c2a24f413bf25b9087a06b0e1c43
#
_entry.id   beb3c2a24f413bf25b9087a06b0e1c43
#
_cell.length_a   1.000
_cell.length_b   1.000
_cell.length_c   1.000
_cell.angle_alpha   90.00
_cell.angle_beta   90.00
_cell.angle_gamma   90.00
#
_symmetry.space_group_name_H-M   'P 1'
#
loop_
_entity.id
_entity.type
_entity.pdbx_description
1 polymer ?
#
loop_
_entity_poly.entity_id
_entity_poly.type
_entity_poly.pdbx_seq_one_letter_code
_entity_poly.pdbx_strand_id
1 'polypeptide(L)'
;DYLLDTSQSTYNLSESLLNWAMAEGGRFIYHPINFNLKQSSKIVFDVLNTLAIKKNIQLIDRVPDDLKVYADINMVTSVLQNLVSNALKFTYVDGTGKVIMSAEKSKHGVDIYIEDTGLGMTQSQIDELFQPRLTVSFKGTAGEKGMGLGLVLCQRFVDLNQGEISVQSKEGEGTIFKVSLPLAVNTHQALALDSIKQAITE
;
A
#
# COMPACT_ATOMS: atom_id res chain seq x y z
N ASP A 1 20.97 17.84 6.19
CA ASP A 1 20.31 16.56 5.82
C ASP A 1 19.53 15.96 6.99
N TYR A 2 20.08 15.89 8.21
CA TYR A 2 19.40 15.34 9.40
C TYR A 2 18.09 16.09 9.76
N LEU A 3 18.04 17.40 9.59
CA LEU A 3 16.84 18.22 9.84
C LEU A 3 15.74 17.99 8.81
N LEU A 4 16.09 17.77 7.54
CA LEU A 4 15.14 17.45 6.48
C LEU A 4 14.56 16.04 6.66
N ASP A 5 15.38 15.06 7.00
CA ASP A 5 14.94 13.67 7.26
C ASP A 5 14.03 13.62 8.50
N THR A 6 14.33 14.40 9.55
CA THR A 6 13.51 14.48 10.75
C THR A 6 12.19 15.18 10.49
N SER A 7 12.17 16.26 9.69
CA SER A 7 10.93 16.98 9.37
C SER A 7 10.02 16.15 8.45
N GLN A 8 10.57 15.43 7.48
CA GLN A 8 9.81 14.51 6.61
C GLN A 8 9.23 13.35 7.42
N SER A 9 9.99 12.78 8.33
CA SER A 9 9.53 11.72 9.25
C SER A 9 8.41 12.21 10.16
N THR A 10 8.51 13.45 10.68
CA THR A 10 7.50 14.08 11.53
C THR A 10 6.24 14.41 10.74
N TYR A 11 6.36 14.89 9.51
CA TYR A 11 5.23 15.13 8.61
C TYR A 11 4.49 13.83 8.29
N ASN A 12 5.20 12.79 7.88
CA ASN A 12 4.62 11.48 7.60
C ASN A 12 3.95 10.86 8.84
N LEU A 13 4.49 11.12 10.06
CA LEU A 13 3.88 10.74 11.34
C LEU A 13 2.55 11.45 11.54
N SER A 14 2.54 12.76 11.40
CA SER A 14 1.36 13.58 11.61
C SER A 14 0.26 13.20 10.63
N GLU A 15 0.61 12.95 9.37
CA GLU A 15 -0.31 12.51 8.33
C GLU A 15 -0.87 11.12 8.63
N SER A 16 -0.03 10.16 9.03
CA SER A 16 -0.46 8.80 9.40
C SER A 16 -1.34 8.80 10.64
N LEU A 17 -1.02 9.60 11.67
CA LEU A 17 -1.85 9.75 12.88
C LEU A 17 -3.17 10.43 12.58
N LEU A 18 -3.17 11.48 11.75
CA LEU A 18 -4.38 12.17 11.32
C LEU A 18 -5.29 11.22 10.52
N ASN A 19 -4.72 10.49 9.59
CA ASN A 19 -5.43 9.50 8.80
C ASN A 19 -5.98 8.37 9.68
N TRP A 20 -5.21 7.88 10.65
CA TRP A 20 -5.69 6.88 11.62
C TRP A 20 -6.82 7.42 12.50
N ALA A 21 -6.69 8.62 13.05
CA ALA A 21 -7.72 9.25 13.87
C ALA A 21 -9.02 9.53 13.07
N MET A 22 -8.89 9.91 11.80
CA MET A 22 -10.00 10.08 10.88
C MET A 22 -10.67 8.73 10.55
N ALA A 23 -9.89 7.66 10.39
CA ALA A 23 -10.41 6.30 10.14
C ALA A 23 -11.24 5.78 11.33
N GLU A 24 -10.77 5.96 12.56
CA GLU A 24 -11.49 5.58 13.76
C GLU A 24 -12.75 6.43 14.01
N GLY A 25 -12.70 7.72 13.65
CA GLY A 25 -13.82 8.65 13.81
C GLY A 25 -14.92 8.54 12.75
N GLY A 26 -14.82 7.62 11.77
CA GLY A 26 -15.82 7.42 10.72
C GLY A 26 -15.93 8.58 9.71
N ARG A 27 -14.93 9.45 9.63
CA ARG A 27 -14.96 10.69 8.80
C ARG A 27 -14.20 10.58 7.48
N PHE A 28 -13.82 9.38 7.03
CA PHE A 28 -13.34 9.24 5.66
C PHE A 28 -14.50 9.35 4.68
N ILE A 29 -14.41 10.33 3.83
CA ILE A 29 -15.29 10.40 2.66
C ILE A 29 -14.76 9.36 1.67
N TYR A 30 -15.47 8.25 1.53
CA TYR A 30 -15.17 7.19 0.58
C TYR A 30 -15.81 7.51 -0.77
N HIS A 31 -14.97 7.76 -1.78
CA HIS A 31 -15.38 8.11 -3.14
C HIS A 31 -14.88 7.09 -4.16
N PRO A 32 -15.54 5.91 -4.28
CA PRO A 32 -15.14 4.91 -5.26
C PRO A 32 -15.51 5.36 -6.67
N ILE A 33 -14.56 5.21 -7.58
CA ILE A 33 -14.71 5.46 -9.01
C ILE A 33 -14.08 4.33 -9.82
N ASN A 34 -14.49 4.18 -11.08
CA ASN A 34 -13.70 3.38 -12.01
C ASN A 34 -12.47 4.15 -12.44
N PHE A 35 -11.29 3.62 -12.19
CA PHE A 35 -10.04 4.21 -12.66
C PHE A 35 -9.05 3.16 -13.17
N ASN A 36 -8.08 3.61 -13.96
CA ASN A 36 -7.00 2.76 -14.44
C ASN A 36 -5.92 2.64 -13.37
N LEU A 37 -5.64 1.42 -12.93
CA LEU A 37 -4.66 1.13 -11.88
C LEU A 37 -3.25 1.64 -12.23
N LYS A 38 -2.91 1.68 -13.53
CA LYS A 38 -1.63 2.23 -14.01
C LYS A 38 -1.40 3.69 -13.63
N GLN A 39 -2.47 4.48 -13.45
CA GLN A 39 -2.36 5.86 -12.98
C GLN A 39 -1.79 5.92 -11.55
N SER A 40 -2.31 5.09 -10.65
CA SER A 40 -1.81 5.01 -9.27
C SER A 40 -0.39 4.44 -9.21
N SER A 41 -0.06 3.40 -10.00
CA SER A 41 1.31 2.87 -10.02
C SER A 41 2.33 3.91 -10.48
N LYS A 42 2.03 4.67 -11.54
CA LYS A 42 2.90 5.75 -12.02
C LYS A 42 3.15 6.79 -10.95
N ILE A 43 2.10 7.28 -10.27
CA ILE A 43 2.23 8.28 -9.19
C ILE A 43 3.17 7.75 -8.09
N VAL A 44 2.97 6.50 -7.65
CA VAL A 44 3.78 5.87 -6.60
C VAL A 44 5.23 5.74 -7.03
N PHE A 45 5.48 5.31 -8.27
CA PHE A 45 6.83 5.13 -8.79
C PHE A 45 7.55 6.47 -8.96
N ASP A 46 6.87 7.50 -9.48
CA ASP A 46 7.44 8.84 -9.63
C ASP A 46 7.87 9.40 -8.27
N VAL A 47 7.03 9.26 -7.23
CA VAL A 47 7.34 9.71 -5.86
C VAL A 47 8.52 8.96 -5.26
N LEU A 48 8.60 7.64 -5.44
CA LEU A 48 9.59 6.79 -4.77
C LEU A 48 10.86 6.52 -5.59
N ASN A 49 10.91 6.94 -6.85
CA ASN A 49 12.05 6.70 -7.74
C ASN A 49 13.36 7.27 -7.20
N THR A 50 13.35 8.49 -6.66
CA THR A 50 14.55 9.10 -6.08
C THR A 50 15.09 8.29 -4.90
N LEU A 51 14.21 7.76 -4.05
CA LEU A 51 14.60 6.89 -2.94
C LEU A 51 15.17 5.57 -3.43
N ALA A 52 14.55 4.95 -4.44
CA ALA A 52 15.03 3.71 -5.03
C ALA A 52 16.45 3.87 -5.64
N ILE A 53 16.68 4.96 -6.38
CA ILE A 53 17.99 5.29 -6.95
C ILE A 53 19.02 5.50 -5.83
N LYS A 54 18.70 6.29 -4.79
CA LYS A 54 19.58 6.55 -3.64
C LYS A 54 19.98 5.26 -2.91
N LYS A 55 19.07 4.30 -2.85
CA LYS A 55 19.30 2.99 -2.23
C LYS A 55 19.88 1.94 -3.16
N ASN A 56 20.11 2.27 -4.43
CA ASN A 56 20.60 1.34 -5.46
C ASN A 56 19.69 0.11 -5.63
N ILE A 57 18.36 0.32 -5.55
CA ILE A 57 17.32 -0.71 -5.69
C ILE A 57 16.61 -0.51 -7.01
N GLN A 58 16.41 -1.60 -7.76
CA GLN A 58 15.66 -1.57 -9.00
C GLN A 58 14.16 -1.55 -8.73
N LEU A 59 13.46 -0.49 -9.16
CA LEU A 59 12.02 -0.34 -9.06
C LEU A 59 11.38 -0.68 -10.40
N ILE A 60 10.48 -1.68 -10.44
CA ILE A 60 9.92 -2.26 -11.67
C ILE A 60 8.40 -2.21 -11.66
N ASP A 61 7.80 -1.45 -12.59
CA ASP A 61 6.35 -1.38 -12.79
C ASP A 61 5.92 -2.33 -13.92
N ARG A 62 5.19 -3.39 -13.55
CA ARG A 62 4.58 -4.39 -14.45
C ARG A 62 3.06 -4.34 -14.43
N VAL A 63 2.46 -3.27 -13.90
CA VAL A 63 1.00 -3.09 -13.94
C VAL A 63 0.55 -2.91 -15.39
N PRO A 64 -0.44 -3.67 -15.89
CA PRO A 64 -0.98 -3.51 -17.24
C PRO A 64 -1.60 -2.13 -17.47
N ASP A 65 -1.47 -1.60 -18.70
CA ASP A 65 -1.96 -0.26 -19.04
C ASP A 65 -3.49 -0.15 -19.09
N ASP A 66 -4.20 -1.27 -19.27
CA ASP A 66 -5.67 -1.31 -19.49
C ASP A 66 -6.45 -1.86 -18.29
N LEU A 67 -5.78 -2.15 -17.17
CA LEU A 67 -6.40 -2.75 -15.99
C LEU A 67 -7.15 -1.71 -15.16
N LYS A 68 -8.48 -1.90 -15.03
CA LYS A 68 -9.36 -0.96 -14.29
C LYS A 68 -9.93 -1.62 -13.04
N VAL A 69 -10.04 -0.83 -11.98
CA VAL A 69 -10.64 -1.19 -10.69
C VAL A 69 -11.75 -0.22 -10.31
N TYR A 70 -12.66 -0.63 -9.42
CA TYR A 70 -13.65 0.22 -8.80
C TYR A 70 -13.29 0.42 -7.33
N ALA A 71 -12.72 1.58 -7.01
CA ALA A 71 -12.21 1.88 -5.66
C ALA A 71 -12.00 3.39 -5.49
N ASP A 72 -11.68 3.83 -4.27
CA ASP A 72 -11.19 5.18 -4.01
C ASP A 72 -9.73 5.31 -4.42
N ILE A 73 -9.45 6.12 -5.44
CA ILE A 73 -8.10 6.26 -6.03
C ILE A 73 -7.08 6.77 -5.02
N ASN A 74 -7.47 7.66 -4.09
CA ASN A 74 -6.56 8.24 -3.10
C ASN A 74 -6.17 7.19 -2.06
N MET A 75 -7.16 6.41 -1.56
CA MET A 75 -6.92 5.32 -0.63
C MET A 75 -6.03 4.25 -1.25
N VAL A 76 -6.33 3.82 -2.49
CA VAL A 76 -5.52 2.82 -3.20
C VAL A 76 -4.11 3.33 -3.42
N THR A 77 -3.93 4.56 -3.89
CA THR A 77 -2.59 5.15 -4.10
C THR A 77 -1.80 5.21 -2.78
N SER A 78 -2.44 5.59 -1.66
CA SER A 78 -1.81 5.57 -0.34
C SER A 78 -1.39 4.18 0.11
N VAL A 79 -2.23 3.15 -0.13
CA VAL A 79 -1.89 1.75 0.16
C VAL A 79 -0.66 1.31 -0.65
N LEU A 80 -0.68 1.54 -1.96
CA LEU A 80 0.43 1.17 -2.84
C LEU A 80 1.72 1.91 -2.46
N GLN A 81 1.64 3.20 -2.16
CA GLN A 81 2.80 3.99 -1.74
C GLN A 81 3.40 3.46 -0.42
N ASN A 82 2.56 3.09 0.54
CA ASN A 82 3.02 2.52 1.81
C ASN A 82 3.70 1.16 1.60
N LEU A 83 3.10 0.27 0.81
CA LEU A 83 3.64 -1.06 0.55
C LEU A 83 4.97 -0.98 -0.23
N VAL A 84 5.06 -0.14 -1.28
CA VAL A 84 6.31 0.04 -2.05
C VAL A 84 7.39 0.72 -1.21
N SER A 85 7.04 1.70 -0.37
CA SER A 85 7.97 2.33 0.56
C SER A 85 8.53 1.32 1.58
N ASN A 86 7.68 0.44 2.12
CA ASN A 86 8.12 -0.65 2.99
C ASN A 86 9.02 -1.64 2.26
N ALA A 87 8.69 -2.02 1.03
CA ALA A 87 9.53 -2.86 0.19
C ALA A 87 10.92 -2.25 0.00
N LEU A 88 11.01 -0.96 -0.38
CA LEU A 88 12.28 -0.25 -0.50
C LEU A 88 13.06 -0.16 0.84
N LYS A 89 12.34 -0.02 1.96
CA LYS A 89 12.94 0.04 3.30
C LYS A 89 13.63 -1.25 3.69
N PHE A 90 13.06 -2.41 3.34
CA PHE A 90 13.55 -3.71 3.77
C PHE A 90 14.35 -4.47 2.69
N THR A 91 14.49 -3.91 1.49
CA THR A 91 15.32 -4.48 0.43
C THR A 91 16.79 -4.12 0.61
N TYR A 92 17.68 -5.04 0.24
CA TYR A 92 19.13 -4.85 0.31
C TYR A 92 19.61 -3.71 -0.60
N VAL A 93 20.60 -2.94 -0.11
CA VAL A 93 21.17 -1.76 -0.78
C VAL A 93 22.46 -2.06 -1.54
N ASP A 94 22.77 -3.33 -1.72
CA ASP A 94 24.00 -3.83 -2.37
C ASP A 94 23.98 -3.80 -3.90
N GLY A 95 22.91 -3.28 -4.48
CA GLY A 95 22.70 -3.22 -5.94
C GLY A 95 22.03 -4.44 -6.54
N THR A 96 21.73 -5.47 -5.76
CA THR A 96 20.98 -6.66 -6.22
C THR A 96 19.48 -6.54 -5.94
N GLY A 97 19.10 -5.60 -5.08
CA GLY A 97 17.74 -5.41 -4.60
C GLY A 97 16.75 -5.01 -5.70
N LYS A 98 15.56 -5.61 -5.65
CA LYS A 98 14.45 -5.32 -6.58
C LYS A 98 13.15 -5.14 -5.81
N VAL A 99 12.34 -4.19 -6.28
CA VAL A 99 10.94 -4.03 -5.88
C VAL A 99 10.09 -4.01 -7.13
N ILE A 100 9.12 -4.91 -7.21
CA ILE A 100 8.30 -5.13 -8.40
C ILE A 100 6.85 -4.91 -8.01
N MET A 101 6.13 -4.06 -8.74
CA MET A 101 4.67 -3.97 -8.68
C MET A 101 4.08 -4.59 -9.93
N SER A 102 3.18 -5.55 -9.77
CA SER A 102 2.43 -6.17 -10.85
C SER A 102 0.95 -6.27 -10.50
N ALA A 103 0.10 -6.50 -11.50
CA ALA A 103 -1.31 -6.72 -11.27
C ALA A 103 -1.91 -7.59 -12.36
N GLU A 104 -2.96 -8.34 -12.00
CA GLU A 104 -3.69 -9.20 -12.92
C GLU A 104 -5.17 -9.28 -12.57
N LYS A 105 -5.98 -9.63 -13.55
CA LYS A 105 -7.39 -9.98 -13.31
C LYS A 105 -7.46 -11.34 -12.63
N SER A 106 -8.26 -11.40 -11.55
CA SER A 106 -8.59 -12.64 -10.87
C SER A 106 -10.07 -12.99 -11.02
N LYS A 107 -10.49 -14.13 -10.48
CA LYS A 107 -11.89 -14.55 -10.50
C LYS A 107 -12.83 -13.57 -9.78
N HIS A 108 -12.32 -12.87 -8.78
CA HIS A 108 -13.13 -12.04 -7.88
C HIS A 108 -12.81 -10.54 -7.98
N GLY A 109 -11.83 -10.16 -8.81
CA GLY A 109 -11.43 -8.76 -8.90
C GLY A 109 -10.11 -8.55 -9.65
N VAL A 110 -9.30 -7.68 -9.12
CA VAL A 110 -7.94 -7.39 -9.56
C VAL A 110 -7.00 -7.66 -8.39
N ASP A 111 -6.04 -8.53 -8.59
CA ASP A 111 -4.98 -8.81 -7.64
C ASP A 111 -3.74 -7.99 -7.99
N ILE A 112 -3.24 -7.24 -7.01
CA ILE A 112 -2.07 -6.38 -7.12
C ILE A 112 -1.00 -6.96 -6.21
N TYR A 113 0.20 -7.14 -6.74
CA TYR A 113 1.34 -7.71 -6.01
C TYR A 113 2.44 -6.67 -5.89
N ILE A 114 2.97 -6.52 -4.68
CA ILE A 114 4.19 -5.79 -4.39
C ILE A 114 5.20 -6.80 -3.84
N GLU A 115 6.21 -7.08 -4.65
CA GLU A 115 7.25 -8.08 -4.38
C GLU A 115 8.58 -7.39 -4.13
N ASP A 116 9.29 -7.77 -3.08
CA ASP A 116 10.66 -7.35 -2.81
C ASP A 116 11.60 -8.54 -2.63
N THR A 117 12.87 -8.34 -2.93
CA THR A 117 13.95 -9.30 -2.74
C THR A 117 14.76 -8.97 -1.48
N GLY A 118 14.08 -8.54 -0.42
CA GLY A 118 14.71 -8.04 0.79
C GLY A 118 14.89 -9.08 1.90
N LEU A 119 14.87 -8.59 3.13
CA LEU A 119 15.13 -9.39 4.33
C LEU A 119 14.11 -10.51 4.55
N GLY A 120 12.89 -10.35 4.05
CA GLY A 120 11.79 -11.22 4.39
C GLY A 120 11.42 -11.15 5.88
N MET A 121 10.52 -12.04 6.28
CA MET A 121 9.97 -12.09 7.64
C MET A 121 9.86 -13.51 8.15
N THR A 122 10.02 -13.67 9.46
CA THR A 122 9.67 -14.91 10.20
C THR A 122 8.15 -15.01 10.34
N GLN A 123 7.64 -16.21 10.63
CA GLN A 123 6.19 -16.42 10.87
C GLN A 123 5.66 -15.55 12.02
N SER A 124 6.41 -15.43 13.11
CA SER A 124 6.02 -14.55 14.23
C SER A 124 5.86 -13.09 13.83
N GLN A 125 6.71 -12.59 12.92
CA GLN A 125 6.62 -11.22 12.40
C GLN A 125 5.39 -11.04 11.50
N ILE A 126 5.07 -12.06 10.69
CA ILE A 126 3.88 -12.06 9.82
C ILE A 126 2.60 -12.04 10.67
N ASP A 127 2.52 -12.86 11.71
CA ASP A 127 1.35 -12.97 12.60
C ASP A 127 1.04 -11.66 13.34
N GLU A 128 2.06 -10.81 13.52
CA GLU A 128 1.96 -9.53 14.22
C GLU A 128 1.82 -8.31 13.29
N LEU A 129 1.90 -8.51 11.97
CA LEU A 129 2.12 -7.45 10.99
C LEU A 129 1.02 -6.40 10.92
N PHE A 130 -0.24 -6.82 11.07
CA PHE A 130 -1.42 -5.95 11.01
C PHE A 130 -1.95 -5.54 12.41
N GLN A 131 -1.23 -5.88 13.48
CA GLN A 131 -1.63 -5.47 14.82
C GLN A 131 -1.18 -4.01 15.08
N PRO A 132 -2.04 -3.16 15.67
CA PRO A 132 -1.68 -1.81 16.01
C PRO A 132 -0.62 -1.81 17.13
N ARG A 133 0.62 -1.51 16.79
CA ARG A 133 1.73 -1.42 17.75
C ARG A 133 2.40 -0.05 17.65
N LEU A 134 2.36 0.71 18.71
CA LEU A 134 3.05 2.00 18.81
C LEU A 134 4.57 1.87 19.07
N THR A 135 5.08 0.66 19.35
CA THR A 135 6.41 0.50 19.96
C THR A 135 7.41 -0.34 19.16
N VAL A 136 7.02 -1.10 18.13
CA VAL A 136 7.96 -1.97 17.41
C VAL A 136 7.89 -1.74 15.91
N SER A 137 8.74 -0.87 15.42
CA SER A 137 9.07 -0.81 14.00
C SER A 137 10.39 -1.52 13.78
N PHE A 138 10.40 -2.50 12.87
CA PHE A 138 11.63 -3.12 12.43
C PHE A 138 12.52 -2.10 11.75
N LYS A 139 13.83 -2.17 12.05
CA LYS A 139 14.82 -1.30 11.45
C LYS A 139 15.04 -1.71 10.00
N GLY A 140 14.96 -0.77 9.07
CA GLY A 140 15.23 -1.01 7.66
C GLY A 140 16.71 -1.28 7.38
N THR A 141 17.02 -1.72 6.14
CA THR A 141 18.36 -2.08 5.69
C THR A 141 19.38 -0.93 5.74
N ALA A 142 18.92 0.31 5.63
CA ALA A 142 19.72 1.53 5.79
C ALA A 142 19.50 2.21 7.15
N GLY A 143 18.93 1.52 8.14
CA GLY A 143 18.72 2.02 9.49
C GLY A 143 17.45 2.82 9.71
N GLU A 144 16.56 2.86 8.74
CA GLU A 144 15.28 3.59 8.83
C GLU A 144 14.38 3.01 9.92
N LYS A 145 13.74 3.88 10.65
CA LYS A 145 12.71 3.52 11.62
C LYS A 145 11.32 3.73 10.98
N GLY A 146 10.35 2.89 11.27
CA GLY A 146 8.95 3.09 10.94
C GLY A 146 8.13 3.17 12.22
N MET A 147 6.85 3.49 12.09
CA MET A 147 5.98 3.70 13.26
C MET A 147 4.99 2.57 13.52
N GLY A 148 4.98 1.55 12.68
CA GLY A 148 4.11 0.39 12.84
C GLY A 148 2.63 0.65 12.50
N LEU A 149 2.24 1.84 12.08
CA LEU A 149 0.84 2.19 11.79
C LEU A 149 0.47 2.08 10.30
N GLY A 150 1.47 2.10 9.40
CA GLY A 150 1.22 2.13 7.96
C GLY A 150 0.43 0.94 7.43
N LEU A 151 0.74 -0.28 7.88
CA LEU A 151 0.04 -1.48 7.44
C LEU A 151 -1.37 -1.62 8.02
N VAL A 152 -1.57 -1.15 9.27
CA VAL A 152 -2.92 -1.08 9.87
C VAL A 152 -3.82 -0.14 9.06
N LEU A 153 -3.29 1.01 8.64
CA LEU A 153 -3.99 1.94 7.77
C LEU A 153 -4.25 1.34 6.37
N CYS A 154 -3.27 0.62 5.80
CA CYS A 154 -3.45 -0.10 4.54
C CYS A 154 -4.61 -1.09 4.62
N GLN A 155 -4.66 -1.91 5.66
CA GLN A 155 -5.75 -2.86 5.88
C GLN A 155 -7.09 -2.12 5.94
N ARG A 156 -7.19 -1.04 6.72
CA ARG A 156 -8.42 -0.24 6.81
C ARG A 156 -8.87 0.34 5.48
N PHE A 157 -7.95 0.88 4.68
CA PHE A 157 -8.28 1.41 3.35
C PHE A 157 -8.70 0.31 2.38
N VAL A 158 -8.05 -0.85 2.42
CA VAL A 158 -8.42 -2.01 1.60
C VAL A 158 -9.81 -2.52 1.99
N ASP A 159 -10.11 -2.64 3.29
CA ASP A 159 -11.44 -3.04 3.79
C ASP A 159 -12.54 -2.06 3.33
N LEU A 160 -12.30 -0.74 3.42
CA LEU A 160 -13.23 0.29 2.94
C LEU A 160 -13.51 0.15 1.43
N ASN A 161 -12.51 -0.29 0.66
CA ASN A 161 -12.65 -0.57 -0.77
C ASN A 161 -13.19 -1.98 -1.07
N GLN A 162 -13.70 -2.71 -0.06
CA GLN A 162 -14.22 -4.07 -0.20
C GLN A 162 -13.19 -5.05 -0.77
N GLY A 163 -11.93 -4.79 -0.48
CA GLY A 163 -10.78 -5.58 -0.90
C GLY A 163 -10.28 -6.51 0.20
N GLU A 164 -9.14 -7.15 -0.09
CA GLU A 164 -8.41 -7.99 0.85
C GLU A 164 -6.91 -7.71 0.72
N ILE A 165 -6.17 -7.72 1.83
CA ILE A 165 -4.72 -7.65 1.86
C ILE A 165 -4.17 -8.89 2.53
N SER A 166 -3.16 -9.49 1.91
CA SER A 166 -2.44 -10.64 2.44
C SER A 166 -0.94 -10.52 2.20
N VAL A 167 -0.16 -11.34 2.89
CA VAL A 167 1.30 -11.33 2.80
C VAL A 167 1.85 -12.75 2.76
N GLN A 168 2.86 -12.94 1.94
CA GLN A 168 3.71 -14.12 1.92
C GLN A 168 5.16 -13.66 2.06
N SER A 169 5.89 -14.23 2.99
CA SER A 169 7.27 -13.85 3.23
C SER A 169 8.05 -15.00 3.80
N LYS A 170 9.36 -15.02 3.51
CA LYS A 170 10.30 -15.94 4.10
C LYS A 170 11.59 -15.21 4.38
N GLU A 171 12.13 -15.43 5.57
CA GLU A 171 13.37 -14.80 6.01
C GLU A 171 14.52 -15.07 5.02
N GLY A 172 15.18 -14.01 4.55
CA GLY A 172 16.25 -14.05 3.55
C GLY A 172 15.81 -14.18 2.09
N GLU A 173 14.50 -14.34 1.79
CA GLU A 173 14.00 -14.54 0.42
C GLU A 173 13.13 -13.35 -0.07
N GLY A 174 12.73 -12.44 0.84
CA GLY A 174 11.91 -11.28 0.52
C GLY A 174 10.45 -11.42 0.91
N THR A 175 9.61 -10.49 0.43
CA THR A 175 8.20 -10.40 0.80
C THR A 175 7.34 -10.14 -0.44
N ILE A 176 6.15 -10.71 -0.44
CA ILE A 176 5.08 -10.44 -1.41
C ILE A 176 3.84 -9.98 -0.64
N PHE A 177 3.44 -8.73 -0.81
CA PHE A 177 2.13 -8.25 -0.42
C PHE A 177 1.17 -8.40 -1.59
N LYS A 178 -0.02 -8.93 -1.32
CA LYS A 178 -1.11 -9.02 -2.29
C LYS A 178 -2.27 -8.17 -1.81
N VAL A 179 -2.78 -7.30 -2.67
CA VAL A 179 -4.00 -6.50 -2.46
C VAL A 179 -4.99 -6.88 -3.54
N SER A 180 -6.16 -7.35 -3.14
CA SER A 180 -7.27 -7.66 -4.05
C SER A 180 -8.30 -6.54 -3.99
N LEU A 181 -8.71 -6.02 -5.15
CA LEU A 181 -9.71 -4.95 -5.28
C LEU A 181 -10.84 -5.37 -6.22
N PRO A 182 -12.06 -4.81 -6.08
CA PRO A 182 -13.15 -5.06 -7.02
C PRO A 182 -12.80 -4.64 -8.45
N LEU A 183 -13.28 -5.42 -9.42
CA LEU A 183 -13.21 -5.04 -10.84
C LEU A 183 -14.00 -3.74 -11.09
N ALA A 184 -13.59 -3.01 -12.11
CA ALA A 184 -14.38 -1.90 -12.63
C ALA A 184 -15.81 -2.34 -12.94
N VAL A 185 -16.78 -1.57 -12.49
CA VAL A 185 -18.22 -1.85 -12.65
C VAL A 185 -18.80 -1.03 -13.80
N ASN A 186 -19.86 -1.53 -14.43
CA ASN A 186 -20.60 -0.75 -15.41
C ASN A 186 -21.30 0.42 -14.72
N THR A 187 -21.50 1.53 -15.44
CA THR A 187 -22.09 2.78 -14.91
C THR A 187 -23.43 2.53 -14.19
N HIS A 188 -24.28 1.62 -14.71
CA HIS A 188 -25.55 1.24 -14.05
C HIS A 188 -25.34 0.52 -12.72
N GLN A 189 -24.33 -0.31 -12.59
CA GLN A 189 -24.00 -1.01 -11.34
C GLN A 189 -23.40 -0.06 -10.31
N ALA A 190 -22.59 0.90 -10.74
CA ALA A 190 -22.03 1.92 -9.86
C ALA A 190 -23.13 2.77 -9.21
N LEU A 191 -24.10 3.26 -10.00
CA LEU A 191 -25.24 4.04 -9.52
C LEU A 191 -26.13 3.24 -8.56
N ALA A 192 -26.37 1.95 -8.83
CA ALA A 192 -27.13 1.07 -7.94
C ALA A 192 -26.43 0.84 -6.60
N LEU A 193 -25.10 0.66 -6.61
CA LEU A 193 -24.29 0.51 -5.39
C LEU A 193 -24.29 1.78 -4.54
N ASP A 194 -24.21 2.95 -5.15
CA ASP A 194 -24.27 4.24 -4.45
C ASP A 194 -25.63 4.48 -3.83
N SER A 195 -26.72 4.15 -4.54
CA SER A 195 -28.10 4.26 -4.02
C SER A 195 -28.34 3.34 -2.81
N ILE A 196 -27.81 2.12 -2.83
CA ILE A 196 -27.92 1.16 -1.72
C ILE A 196 -27.11 1.67 -0.50
N LYS A 197 -25.91 2.23 -0.73
CA LYS A 197 -25.10 2.79 0.36
C LYS A 197 -25.75 3.99 1.04
N GLN A 198 -26.38 4.90 0.29
CA GLN A 198 -27.11 6.02 0.85
C GLN A 198 -28.30 5.55 1.72
N ALA A 199 -29.04 4.52 1.28
CA ALA A 199 -30.17 3.97 2.01
C ALA A 199 -29.79 3.21 3.31
N ILE A 200 -28.52 2.82 3.48
CA ILE A 200 -28.01 2.15 4.70
C ILE A 200 -27.46 3.18 5.71
N THR A 201 -27.18 4.39 5.27
CA THR A 201 -26.57 5.45 6.10
C THR A 201 -27.60 6.43 6.66
N GLU A 202 -28.83 6.38 6.20
CA GLU A 202 -30.04 7.02 6.78
C GLU A 202 -30.69 6.11 7.81
#